data_bdbae596d3cade30c4a7496d9dcdf176
#
_entry.id   bdbae596d3cade30c4a7496d9dcdf176
#
_cell.length_a   1.000
_cell.length_b   1.000
_cell.length_c   1.000
_cell.angle_alpha   90.00
_cell.angle_beta   90.00
_cell.angle_gamma   90.00
#
_symmetry.space_group_name_H-M   'P 1'
#
loop_
_entity.id
_entity.type
_entity.pdbx_description
1 polymer ?
#
loop_
_entity_poly.entity_id
_entity_poly.type
_entity_poly.pdbx_seq_one_letter_code
_entity_poly.pdbx_strand_id
1 'polypeptide(L)'
;MPRDDAPFADAVILAAGASSRMAGSDKLLMEVGGLPLLAWTVRAARAAATVRRIIVVSRPDRVGPLSDEPWLRANHATVVAGGLRRQDSVAAGVGSTDAEVVLVHDGARPLVTSVLFDRVAHAAQLHGAAVPVVAVPESMRRLVNGRIVSILDRSNLYRSQTPHGVRRGLLLRAYAVHDPRGLETFIDETAIVQAAGIPVCTVLGEPANLKVTLPGDEQLAFALLEARARALDAESTLEARLPGDTGVGMSPAGRREP
;
A
#
# COMPACT_ATOMS: atom_id res chain seq x y z
N MET A 1 -27.93 8.81 -0.58
CA MET A 1 -27.08 9.12 -1.74
C MET A 1 -26.53 7.82 -2.26
N PRO A 2 -26.78 7.41 -3.51
CA PRO A 2 -26.10 6.27 -4.08
C PRO A 2 -24.60 6.57 -4.04
N ARG A 3 -23.80 5.69 -3.43
CA ARG A 3 -22.36 5.74 -3.53
C ARG A 3 -22.04 5.37 -4.98
N ASP A 4 -21.37 6.26 -5.67
CA ASP A 4 -20.75 5.96 -6.96
C ASP A 4 -19.59 5.01 -6.61
N ASP A 5 -19.87 3.71 -6.61
CA ASP A 5 -18.93 2.66 -6.13
C ASP A 5 -17.81 2.38 -7.16
N ALA A 6 -17.65 3.25 -8.15
CA ALA A 6 -16.58 3.10 -9.13
C ALA A 6 -15.20 3.37 -8.51
N PRO A 7 -14.20 2.54 -8.81
CA PRO A 7 -12.84 2.78 -8.34
C PRO A 7 -12.31 4.13 -8.84
N PHE A 8 -11.72 4.94 -7.95
CA PHE A 8 -11.30 6.32 -8.22
C PHE A 8 -9.81 6.61 -7.94
N ALA A 9 -9.12 5.67 -7.28
CA ALA A 9 -7.73 5.81 -6.89
C ALA A 9 -6.80 4.92 -7.74
N ASP A 10 -5.56 5.34 -7.95
CA ASP A 10 -4.51 4.49 -8.50
C ASP A 10 -3.43 4.25 -7.43
N ALA A 11 -2.96 3.00 -7.31
CA ALA A 11 -1.91 2.62 -6.39
C ALA A 11 -0.53 2.71 -7.06
N VAL A 12 0.35 3.54 -6.52
CA VAL A 12 1.76 3.67 -6.90
C VAL A 12 2.61 2.90 -5.89
N ILE A 13 3.11 1.72 -6.29
CA ILE A 13 3.88 0.82 -5.43
C ILE A 13 5.37 1.01 -5.71
N LEU A 14 6.11 1.47 -4.71
CA LEU A 14 7.54 1.77 -4.83
C LEU A 14 8.39 0.51 -4.66
N ALA A 15 9.07 0.11 -5.73
CA ALA A 15 9.96 -1.05 -5.80
C ALA A 15 11.37 -0.69 -6.34
N ALA A 16 11.70 0.61 -6.48
CA ALA A 16 12.98 1.09 -7.00
C ALA A 16 14.10 1.15 -5.95
N GLY A 17 13.81 0.89 -4.66
CA GLY A 17 14.80 0.97 -3.59
C GLY A 17 15.93 -0.05 -3.78
N ALA A 18 17.19 0.43 -3.68
CA ALA A 18 18.34 -0.48 -3.63
C ALA A 18 18.28 -1.28 -2.31
N SER A 19 18.23 -2.61 -2.41
CA SER A 19 18.35 -3.53 -1.25
C SER A 19 19.79 -3.57 -0.73
N SER A 20 20.45 -2.41 -0.60
CA SER A 20 21.88 -2.26 -0.33
C SER A 20 22.34 -2.91 1.00
N ARG A 21 21.41 -3.24 1.88
CA ARG A 21 21.70 -3.88 3.19
C ARG A 21 21.59 -5.40 3.18
N MET A 22 21.22 -6.01 2.06
CA MET A 22 20.97 -7.45 1.92
C MET A 22 21.86 -8.07 0.83
N ALA A 23 23.18 -7.90 0.91
CA ALA A 23 24.21 -8.66 0.13
C ALA A 23 23.81 -9.03 -1.33
N GLY A 24 23.15 -8.12 -2.07
CA GLY A 24 22.90 -8.28 -3.52
C GLY A 24 21.63 -9.01 -3.94
N SER A 25 20.84 -9.59 -3.04
CA SER A 25 19.52 -10.15 -3.38
C SER A 25 18.43 -9.09 -3.28
N ASP A 26 17.53 -9.06 -4.28
CA ASP A 26 16.36 -8.17 -4.25
C ASP A 26 15.30 -8.76 -3.34
N LYS A 27 15.23 -8.25 -2.10
CA LYS A 27 14.29 -8.74 -1.09
C LYS A 27 12.82 -8.72 -1.53
N LEU A 28 12.45 -7.82 -2.46
CA LEU A 28 11.09 -7.71 -2.96
C LEU A 28 10.69 -8.89 -3.84
N LEU A 29 11.67 -9.61 -4.37
CA LEU A 29 11.48 -10.80 -5.20
C LEU A 29 11.71 -12.11 -4.42
N MET A 30 12.03 -12.05 -3.13
CA MET A 30 12.10 -13.25 -2.28
C MET A 30 10.72 -13.88 -2.14
N GLU A 31 10.66 -15.19 -2.33
CA GLU A 31 9.40 -15.94 -2.27
C GLU A 31 8.96 -16.24 -0.85
N VAL A 32 7.68 -16.02 -0.59
CA VAL A 32 7.00 -16.36 0.66
C VAL A 32 5.60 -16.86 0.35
N GLY A 33 5.27 -18.04 0.83
CA GLY A 33 3.97 -18.66 0.55
C GLY A 33 3.73 -18.83 -0.96
N GLY A 34 4.77 -19.19 -1.72
CA GLY A 34 4.72 -19.40 -3.17
C GLY A 34 4.60 -18.13 -4.02
N LEU A 35 4.81 -16.94 -3.45
CA LEU A 35 4.74 -15.66 -4.15
C LEU A 35 5.91 -14.75 -3.75
N PRO A 36 6.42 -13.91 -4.68
CA PRO A 36 7.35 -12.85 -4.34
C PRO A 36 6.75 -11.89 -3.30
N LEU A 37 7.59 -11.35 -2.42
CA LEU A 37 7.16 -10.40 -1.38
C LEU A 37 6.35 -9.23 -1.97
N LEU A 38 6.79 -8.68 -3.10
CA LEU A 38 6.11 -7.59 -3.80
C LEU A 38 4.71 -8.00 -4.30
N ALA A 39 4.51 -9.26 -4.66
CA ALA A 39 3.23 -9.75 -5.17
C ALA A 39 2.12 -9.68 -4.10
N TRP A 40 2.45 -9.86 -2.84
CA TRP A 40 1.50 -9.68 -1.73
C TRP A 40 0.94 -8.27 -1.67
N THR A 41 1.81 -7.26 -1.83
CA THR A 41 1.40 -5.85 -1.90
C THR A 41 0.51 -5.57 -3.11
N VAL A 42 0.90 -6.08 -4.28
CA VAL A 42 0.13 -5.91 -5.53
C VAL A 42 -1.25 -6.56 -5.41
N ARG A 43 -1.33 -7.77 -4.86
CA ARG A 43 -2.62 -8.46 -4.63
C ARG A 43 -3.52 -7.69 -3.66
N ALA A 44 -2.96 -7.16 -2.57
CA ALA A 44 -3.72 -6.35 -1.63
C ALA A 44 -4.28 -5.08 -2.28
N ALA A 45 -3.47 -4.38 -3.07
CA ALA A 45 -3.92 -3.21 -3.84
C ALA A 45 -5.00 -3.59 -4.86
N ARG A 46 -4.85 -4.74 -5.55
CA ARG A 46 -5.84 -5.21 -6.54
C ARG A 46 -7.17 -5.56 -5.90
N ALA A 47 -7.17 -6.08 -4.68
CA ALA A 47 -8.36 -6.46 -3.94
C ALA A 47 -9.08 -5.25 -3.29
N ALA A 48 -8.49 -4.05 -3.30
CA ALA A 48 -9.12 -2.83 -2.80
C ALA A 48 -10.20 -2.33 -3.76
N ALA A 49 -11.38 -2.03 -3.23
CA ALA A 49 -12.54 -1.60 -4.03
C ALA A 49 -12.32 -0.22 -4.68
N THR A 50 -11.51 0.64 -4.06
CA THR A 50 -11.23 1.99 -4.54
C THR A 50 -10.16 2.06 -5.61
N VAL A 51 -9.34 0.99 -5.80
CA VAL A 51 -8.18 0.99 -6.69
C VAL A 51 -8.56 0.60 -8.12
N ARG A 52 -8.33 1.52 -9.07
CA ARG A 52 -8.54 1.33 -10.52
C ARG A 52 -7.36 0.61 -11.15
N ARG A 53 -6.15 1.19 -10.99
CA ARG A 53 -4.90 0.75 -11.61
C ARG A 53 -3.78 0.64 -10.59
N ILE A 54 -2.84 -0.25 -10.88
CA ILE A 54 -1.63 -0.45 -10.09
C ILE A 54 -0.42 -0.10 -10.95
N ILE A 55 0.41 0.80 -10.43
CA ILE A 55 1.65 1.25 -11.06
C ILE A 55 2.81 0.86 -10.13
N VAL A 56 3.62 -0.07 -10.59
CA VAL A 56 4.84 -0.49 -9.88
C VAL A 56 6.01 0.36 -10.39
N VAL A 57 6.63 1.11 -9.49
CA VAL A 57 7.79 1.94 -9.84
C VAL A 57 9.05 1.18 -9.48
N SER A 58 9.82 0.78 -10.47
CA SER A 58 11.02 -0.04 -10.31
C SER A 58 12.28 0.68 -10.82
N ARG A 59 13.46 0.09 -10.55
CA ARG A 59 14.69 0.56 -11.17
C ARG A 59 14.61 0.39 -12.69
N PRO A 60 15.25 1.28 -13.48
CA PRO A 60 15.20 1.23 -14.94
C PRO A 60 15.60 -0.13 -15.52
N ASP A 61 16.65 -0.77 -14.98
CA ASP A 61 17.16 -2.07 -15.40
C ASP A 61 16.19 -3.25 -15.10
N ARG A 62 15.18 -3.05 -14.26
CA ARG A 62 14.22 -4.05 -13.83
C ARG A 62 12.82 -3.88 -14.46
N VAL A 63 12.59 -2.81 -15.19
CA VAL A 63 11.26 -2.55 -15.80
C VAL A 63 10.85 -3.68 -16.74
N GLY A 64 11.72 -4.07 -17.68
CA GLY A 64 11.44 -5.17 -18.59
C GLY A 64 11.21 -6.51 -17.88
N PRO A 65 12.17 -7.02 -17.10
CA PRO A 65 12.00 -8.27 -16.36
C PRO A 65 10.74 -8.31 -15.48
N LEU A 66 10.42 -7.24 -14.76
CA LEU A 66 9.21 -7.19 -13.94
C LEU A 66 7.93 -7.14 -14.76
N SER A 67 7.92 -6.43 -15.90
CA SER A 67 6.74 -6.38 -16.80
C SER A 67 6.38 -7.75 -17.35
N ASP A 68 7.35 -8.66 -17.43
CA ASP A 68 7.17 -10.03 -17.91
C ASP A 68 6.67 -11.00 -16.84
N GLU A 69 6.67 -10.59 -15.58
CA GLU A 69 6.24 -11.43 -14.45
C GLU A 69 4.77 -11.78 -14.54
N PRO A 70 4.41 -13.10 -14.53
CA PRO A 70 3.02 -13.55 -14.68
C PRO A 70 2.09 -12.98 -13.61
N TRP A 71 2.57 -12.84 -12.38
CA TRP A 71 1.79 -12.32 -11.26
C TRP A 71 1.48 -10.82 -11.38
N LEU A 72 2.34 -10.01 -12.04
CA LEU A 72 2.03 -8.61 -12.35
C LEU A 72 0.98 -8.50 -13.46
N ARG A 73 1.13 -9.29 -14.51
CA ARG A 73 0.17 -9.35 -15.62
C ARG A 73 -1.23 -9.80 -15.13
N ALA A 74 -1.28 -10.84 -14.29
CA ALA A 74 -2.53 -11.32 -13.71
C ALA A 74 -3.26 -10.27 -12.84
N ASN A 75 -2.52 -9.31 -12.27
CA ASN A 75 -3.08 -8.20 -11.51
C ASN A 75 -3.24 -6.91 -12.31
N HIS A 76 -3.04 -6.94 -13.64
CA HIS A 76 -3.11 -5.79 -14.54
C HIS A 76 -2.23 -4.62 -14.07
N ALA A 77 -1.08 -4.92 -13.46
CA ALA A 77 -0.15 -3.92 -12.99
C ALA A 77 0.77 -3.43 -14.13
N THR A 78 1.01 -2.13 -14.17
CA THR A 78 1.96 -1.51 -15.11
C THR A 78 3.28 -1.24 -14.39
N VAL A 79 4.42 -1.47 -15.04
CA VAL A 79 5.73 -1.17 -14.47
C VAL A 79 6.33 0.06 -15.14
N VAL A 80 6.83 1.01 -14.36
CA VAL A 80 7.48 2.23 -14.83
C VAL A 80 8.84 2.42 -14.17
N ALA A 81 9.74 3.14 -14.85
CA ALA A 81 11.05 3.44 -14.30
C ALA A 81 10.95 4.52 -13.21
N GLY A 82 11.56 4.28 -12.07
CA GLY A 82 11.78 5.25 -11.00
C GLY A 82 13.08 6.05 -11.20
N GLY A 83 13.37 6.92 -10.24
CA GLY A 83 14.57 7.72 -10.20
C GLY A 83 15.54 7.28 -9.10
N LEU A 84 16.57 8.11 -8.89
CA LEU A 84 17.63 7.83 -7.92
C LEU A 84 17.15 7.93 -6.47
N ARG A 85 16.27 8.90 -6.17
CA ARG A 85 15.72 9.12 -4.85
C ARG A 85 14.30 8.57 -4.78
N ARG A 86 13.80 8.33 -3.55
CA ARG A 86 12.42 7.91 -3.33
C ARG A 86 11.43 8.91 -3.94
N GLN A 87 11.64 10.21 -3.72
CA GLN A 87 10.77 11.27 -4.23
C GLN A 87 10.74 11.33 -5.78
N ASP A 88 11.87 11.05 -6.46
CA ASP A 88 11.92 10.97 -7.92
C ASP A 88 11.06 9.80 -8.44
N SER A 89 11.11 8.66 -7.72
CA SER A 89 10.30 7.48 -8.03
C SER A 89 8.81 7.74 -7.80
N VAL A 90 8.44 8.43 -6.72
CA VAL A 90 7.06 8.88 -6.48
C VAL A 90 6.58 9.78 -7.61
N ALA A 91 7.38 10.77 -8.00
CA ALA A 91 7.03 11.70 -9.09
C ALA A 91 6.85 10.98 -10.43
N ALA A 92 7.64 9.94 -10.73
CA ALA A 92 7.48 9.11 -11.92
C ALA A 92 6.14 8.34 -11.89
N GLY A 93 5.80 7.73 -10.76
CA GLY A 93 4.53 7.03 -10.58
C GLY A 93 3.33 7.96 -10.68
N VAL A 94 3.38 9.14 -10.04
CA VAL A 94 2.34 10.17 -10.11
C VAL A 94 2.16 10.71 -11.53
N GLY A 95 3.25 10.82 -12.30
CA GLY A 95 3.22 11.20 -13.71
C GLY A 95 2.56 10.17 -14.62
N SER A 96 2.46 8.91 -14.18
CA SER A 96 1.89 7.79 -14.94
C SER A 96 0.40 7.56 -14.64
N THR A 97 -0.23 8.39 -13.82
CA THR A 97 -1.65 8.29 -13.44
C THR A 97 -2.41 9.57 -13.71
N ASP A 98 -3.72 9.41 -13.95
CA ASP A 98 -4.71 10.48 -14.05
C ASP A 98 -5.82 10.35 -12.99
N ALA A 99 -5.69 9.42 -12.04
CA ALA A 99 -6.66 9.20 -10.98
C ALA A 99 -6.89 10.46 -10.13
N GLU A 100 -8.09 10.58 -9.56
CA GLU A 100 -8.41 11.63 -8.60
C GLU A 100 -7.51 11.56 -7.36
N VAL A 101 -7.33 10.34 -6.84
CA VAL A 101 -6.49 10.04 -5.67
C VAL A 101 -5.33 9.15 -6.07
N VAL A 102 -4.14 9.46 -5.58
CA VAL A 102 -2.95 8.62 -5.70
C VAL A 102 -2.62 8.02 -4.34
N LEU A 103 -2.46 6.70 -4.31
CA LEU A 103 -2.08 5.93 -3.12
C LEU A 103 -0.62 5.48 -3.28
N VAL A 104 0.31 6.14 -2.58
CA VAL A 104 1.73 5.79 -2.64
C VAL A 104 2.07 4.77 -1.56
N HIS A 105 2.57 3.62 -1.97
CA HIS A 105 2.86 2.52 -1.05
C HIS A 105 4.28 1.97 -1.20
N ASP A 106 4.93 1.70 -0.08
CA ASP A 106 6.24 1.03 -0.07
C ASP A 106 6.07 -0.47 -0.36
N GLY A 107 6.64 -0.98 -1.47
CA GLY A 107 6.59 -2.40 -1.82
C GLY A 107 7.21 -3.34 -0.77
N ALA A 108 8.00 -2.78 0.16
CA ALA A 108 8.55 -3.50 1.31
C ALA A 108 7.58 -3.64 2.50
N ARG A 109 6.29 -3.35 2.34
CA ARG A 109 5.23 -3.59 3.33
C ARG A 109 4.21 -4.62 2.82
N PRO A 110 4.58 -5.89 2.76
CA PRO A 110 3.77 -6.92 2.09
C PRO A 110 2.53 -7.32 2.87
N LEU A 111 2.43 -6.92 4.14
CA LEU A 111 1.31 -7.24 5.04
C LEU A 111 0.16 -6.23 5.00
N VAL A 112 0.25 -5.21 4.15
CA VAL A 112 -0.85 -4.27 3.91
C VAL A 112 -2.13 -5.01 3.51
N THR A 113 -3.29 -4.49 3.92
CA THR A 113 -4.60 -5.03 3.53
C THR A 113 -5.29 -4.16 2.48
N SER A 114 -6.23 -4.74 1.72
CA SER A 114 -7.11 -3.99 0.83
C SER A 114 -7.95 -2.97 1.60
N VAL A 115 -8.39 -3.33 2.80
CA VAL A 115 -9.16 -2.45 3.69
C VAL A 115 -8.37 -1.19 4.07
N LEU A 116 -7.05 -1.29 4.26
CA LEU A 116 -6.23 -0.13 4.54
C LEU A 116 -6.08 0.77 3.31
N PHE A 117 -5.95 0.21 2.09
CA PHE A 117 -5.99 0.99 0.85
C PHE A 117 -7.30 1.77 0.73
N ASP A 118 -8.44 1.11 0.92
CA ASP A 118 -9.76 1.74 0.82
C ASP A 118 -9.95 2.84 1.88
N ARG A 119 -9.56 2.58 3.13
CA ARG A 119 -9.64 3.56 4.22
C ARG A 119 -8.85 4.83 3.92
N VAL A 120 -7.64 4.68 3.42
CA VAL A 120 -6.77 5.81 3.06
C VAL A 120 -7.29 6.53 1.83
N ALA A 121 -7.76 5.82 0.81
CA ALA A 121 -8.33 6.41 -0.41
C ALA A 121 -9.52 7.31 -0.09
N HIS A 122 -10.50 6.81 0.68
CA HIS A 122 -11.67 7.59 1.09
C HIS A 122 -11.28 8.80 1.94
N ALA A 123 -10.36 8.64 2.89
CA ALA A 123 -9.90 9.76 3.70
C ALA A 123 -9.19 10.83 2.86
N ALA A 124 -8.35 10.42 1.90
CA ALA A 124 -7.69 11.35 0.98
C ALA A 124 -8.70 12.04 0.03
N GLN A 125 -9.70 11.32 -0.45
CA GLN A 125 -10.77 11.89 -1.25
C GLN A 125 -11.56 12.94 -0.47
N LEU A 126 -11.85 12.70 0.79
CA LEU A 126 -12.61 13.61 1.63
C LEU A 126 -11.78 14.82 2.09
N HIS A 127 -10.56 14.59 2.58
CA HIS A 127 -9.74 15.59 3.26
C HIS A 127 -8.57 16.13 2.44
N GLY A 128 -8.32 15.60 1.24
CA GLY A 128 -7.24 16.04 0.36
C GLY A 128 -5.95 15.21 0.49
N ALA A 129 -5.53 14.89 1.70
CA ALA A 129 -4.39 14.01 1.97
C ALA A 129 -4.59 13.22 3.25
N ALA A 130 -4.14 11.96 3.28
CA ALA A 130 -4.30 11.05 4.42
C ALA A 130 -3.10 10.12 4.59
N VAL A 131 -2.75 9.82 5.85
CA VAL A 131 -1.68 8.91 6.20
C VAL A 131 -2.12 7.94 7.30
N PRO A 132 -1.88 6.62 7.18
CA PRO A 132 -2.17 5.69 8.25
C PRO A 132 -1.09 5.76 9.33
N VAL A 133 -1.53 5.78 10.58
CA VAL A 133 -0.64 5.89 11.74
C VAL A 133 -0.97 4.84 12.79
N VAL A 134 0.05 4.37 13.51
CA VAL A 134 -0.08 3.52 14.70
C VAL A 134 0.66 4.16 15.87
N ALA A 135 0.07 4.12 17.04
CA ALA A 135 0.70 4.65 18.25
C ALA A 135 2.05 3.96 18.53
N VAL A 136 2.97 4.69 19.11
CA VAL A 136 4.25 4.14 19.58
C VAL A 136 4.05 3.46 20.93
N PRO A 137 4.17 2.12 21.03
CA PRO A 137 3.95 1.41 22.28
C PRO A 137 5.16 1.48 23.24
N GLU A 138 6.37 1.64 22.70
CA GLU A 138 7.61 1.65 23.47
C GLU A 138 7.94 3.04 24.05
N SER A 139 8.73 3.07 25.14
CA SER A 139 9.28 4.31 25.65
C SER A 139 10.32 4.89 24.70
N MET A 140 10.12 6.14 24.28
CA MET A 140 11.01 6.85 23.36
C MET A 140 12.03 7.69 24.12
N ARG A 141 13.28 7.64 23.68
CA ARG A 141 14.38 8.38 24.28
C ARG A 141 15.17 9.13 23.22
N ARG A 142 15.58 10.35 23.54
CA ARG A 142 16.56 11.07 22.71
C ARG A 142 17.96 10.79 23.24
N LEU A 143 18.85 10.42 22.34
CA LEU A 143 20.26 10.15 22.66
C LEU A 143 21.15 11.18 21.97
N VAL A 144 22.22 11.58 22.65
CA VAL A 144 23.35 12.34 22.07
C VAL A 144 24.62 11.65 22.56
N ASN A 145 25.52 11.32 21.64
CA ASN A 145 26.79 10.63 21.92
C ASN A 145 26.63 9.37 22.80
N GLY A 146 25.59 8.55 22.51
CA GLY A 146 25.30 7.32 23.25
C GLY A 146 24.67 7.50 24.64
N ARG A 147 24.39 8.74 25.07
CA ARG A 147 23.77 9.04 26.36
C ARG A 147 22.33 9.52 26.20
N ILE A 148 21.45 9.07 27.09
CA ILE A 148 20.06 9.56 27.15
C ILE A 148 20.08 11.01 27.63
N VAL A 149 19.53 11.92 26.80
CA VAL A 149 19.42 13.35 27.14
C VAL A 149 17.97 13.75 27.45
N SER A 150 16.98 13.00 26.97
CA SER A 150 15.57 13.20 27.35
C SER A 150 14.74 11.96 27.13
N ILE A 151 13.63 11.87 27.86
CA ILE A 151 12.53 10.95 27.64
C ILE A 151 11.47 11.73 26.85
N LEU A 152 10.95 11.17 25.76
CA LEU A 152 9.91 11.81 24.99
C LEU A 152 8.54 11.35 25.49
N ASP A 153 7.63 12.29 25.68
CA ASP A 153 6.22 11.95 25.87
C ASP A 153 5.69 11.33 24.58
N ARG A 154 5.19 10.11 24.67
CA ARG A 154 4.69 9.33 23.54
C ARG A 154 3.19 9.49 23.30
N SER A 155 2.47 10.24 24.13
CA SER A 155 1.00 10.38 24.06
C SER A 155 0.53 10.84 22.68
N ASN A 156 1.37 11.61 21.95
CA ASN A 156 1.11 12.13 20.62
C ASN A 156 2.16 11.69 19.59
N LEU A 157 2.89 10.61 19.87
CA LEU A 157 3.85 10.05 18.93
C LEU A 157 3.27 8.82 18.22
N TYR A 158 3.35 8.85 16.89
CA TYR A 158 2.84 7.78 16.04
C TYR A 158 3.89 7.38 15.01
N ARG A 159 3.88 6.11 14.63
CA ARG A 159 4.63 5.61 13.47
C ARG A 159 3.76 5.76 12.23
N SER A 160 4.27 6.46 11.22
CA SER A 160 3.64 6.55 9.90
C SER A 160 3.78 5.23 9.15
N GLN A 161 2.73 4.84 8.46
CA GLN A 161 2.71 3.70 7.55
C GLN A 161 2.28 4.16 6.16
N THR A 162 2.44 3.29 5.16
CA THR A 162 1.83 3.47 3.83
C THR A 162 0.73 2.44 3.61
N PRO A 163 -0.25 2.71 2.69
CA PRO A 163 -0.25 3.72 1.64
C PRO A 163 -0.47 5.13 2.16
N HIS A 164 0.19 6.14 1.57
CA HIS A 164 -0.17 7.54 1.73
C HIS A 164 -1.15 7.91 0.61
N GLY A 165 -2.29 8.50 0.95
CA GLY A 165 -3.28 8.96 -0.03
C GLY A 165 -3.20 10.46 -0.22
N VAL A 166 -3.20 10.94 -1.47
CA VAL A 166 -3.26 12.37 -1.77
C VAL A 166 -4.13 12.60 -3.01
N ARG A 167 -5.02 13.59 -2.98
CA ARG A 167 -5.65 14.06 -4.21
C ARG A 167 -4.58 14.52 -5.18
N ARG A 168 -4.54 13.91 -6.36
CA ARG A 168 -3.50 14.19 -7.35
C ARG A 168 -3.32 15.67 -7.65
N GLY A 169 -4.42 16.42 -7.78
CA GLY A 169 -4.35 17.87 -8.01
C GLY A 169 -3.63 18.65 -6.89
N LEU A 170 -3.80 18.22 -5.62
CA LEU A 170 -3.09 18.82 -4.49
C LEU A 170 -1.60 18.49 -4.52
N LEU A 171 -1.26 17.23 -4.83
CA LEU A 171 0.14 16.82 -4.93
C LEU A 171 0.86 17.53 -6.06
N LEU A 172 0.24 17.70 -7.22
CA LEU A 172 0.82 18.48 -8.33
C LEU A 172 1.00 19.97 -8.00
N ARG A 173 0.07 20.57 -7.22
CA ARG A 173 0.25 21.93 -6.71
C ARG A 173 1.43 22.02 -5.73
N ALA A 174 1.59 21.02 -4.85
CA ALA A 174 2.74 20.95 -3.96
C ALA A 174 4.05 20.82 -4.75
N TYR A 175 4.07 20.04 -5.83
CA TYR A 175 5.23 19.89 -6.73
C TYR A 175 5.56 21.17 -7.50
N ALA A 176 4.58 22.03 -7.76
CA ALA A 176 4.84 23.34 -8.40
C ALA A 176 5.57 24.31 -7.46
N VAL A 177 5.44 24.14 -6.13
CA VAL A 177 6.14 24.93 -5.11
C VAL A 177 7.47 24.26 -4.71
N HIS A 178 7.45 22.96 -4.55
CA HIS A 178 8.58 22.13 -4.13
C HIS A 178 8.81 21.05 -5.18
N ASP A 179 9.66 21.34 -6.17
CA ASP A 179 9.97 20.39 -7.23
C ASP A 179 10.59 19.09 -6.64
N PRO A 180 9.91 17.92 -6.75
CA PRO A 180 10.44 16.68 -6.22
C PRO A 180 11.75 16.24 -6.91
N ARG A 181 12.07 16.79 -8.10
CA ARG A 181 13.33 16.55 -8.82
C ARG A 181 14.40 17.59 -8.49
N GLY A 182 14.05 18.63 -7.72
CA GLY A 182 14.96 19.66 -7.27
C GLY A 182 15.98 19.18 -6.24
N LEU A 183 16.73 20.13 -5.65
CA LEU A 183 17.78 19.85 -4.66
C LEU A 183 17.21 19.52 -3.27
N GLU A 184 16.01 20.01 -2.98
CA GLU A 184 15.34 19.79 -1.69
C GLU A 184 15.02 18.29 -1.50
N THR A 185 15.20 17.81 -0.28
CA THR A 185 14.95 16.39 0.06
C THR A 185 13.81 16.28 1.07
N PHE A 186 12.79 15.56 0.69
CA PHE A 186 11.64 15.26 1.53
C PHE A 186 11.64 13.77 1.93
N ILE A 187 11.23 13.49 3.16
CA ILE A 187 11.18 12.12 3.69
C ILE A 187 10.14 11.28 2.95
N ASP A 188 9.02 11.91 2.58
CA ASP A 188 7.94 11.30 1.81
C ASP A 188 7.09 12.39 1.10
N GLU A 189 6.09 11.98 0.32
CA GLU A 189 5.20 12.86 -0.42
C GLU A 189 4.27 13.68 0.49
N THR A 190 3.96 13.19 1.69
CA THR A 190 3.14 13.95 2.63
C THR A 190 3.91 15.12 3.25
N ALA A 191 5.24 14.97 3.39
CA ALA A 191 6.11 16.06 3.81
C ALA A 191 6.14 17.20 2.76
N ILE A 192 6.14 16.89 1.45
CA ILE A 192 6.05 17.89 0.38
C ILE A 192 4.69 18.61 0.45
N VAL A 193 3.60 17.84 0.65
CA VAL A 193 2.23 18.38 0.77
C VAL A 193 2.12 19.32 1.97
N GLN A 194 2.67 18.93 3.13
CA GLN A 194 2.70 19.78 4.33
C GLN A 194 3.56 21.02 4.15
N ALA A 195 4.73 20.91 3.51
CA ALA A 195 5.58 22.05 3.19
C ALA A 195 4.88 23.09 2.29
N ALA A 196 4.00 22.62 1.40
CA ALA A 196 3.14 23.48 0.57
C ALA A 196 1.91 24.04 1.33
N GLY A 197 1.84 23.88 2.67
CA GLY A 197 0.75 24.41 3.50
C GLY A 197 -0.56 23.60 3.40
N ILE A 198 -0.55 22.40 2.86
CA ILE A 198 -1.73 21.55 2.70
C ILE A 198 -1.81 20.60 3.91
N PRO A 199 -2.94 20.60 4.65
CA PRO A 199 -3.10 19.71 5.80
C PRO A 199 -3.16 18.23 5.37
N VAL A 200 -2.58 17.35 6.21
CA VAL A 200 -2.63 15.90 6.03
C VAL A 200 -3.39 15.31 7.21
N CYS A 201 -4.48 14.60 6.94
CA CYS A 201 -5.21 13.91 7.99
C CYS A 201 -4.59 12.54 8.29
N THR A 202 -4.96 11.97 9.45
CA THR A 202 -4.53 10.62 9.83
C THR A 202 -5.69 9.65 9.82
N VAL A 203 -5.41 8.39 9.51
CA VAL A 203 -6.34 7.28 9.71
C VAL A 203 -5.66 6.20 10.56
N LEU A 204 -6.48 5.33 11.16
CA LEU A 204 -5.94 4.20 11.92
C LEU A 204 -5.19 3.24 10.99
N GLY A 205 -3.91 3.02 11.29
CA GLY A 205 -3.07 2.04 10.61
C GLY A 205 -3.27 0.62 11.14
N GLU A 206 -2.42 -0.29 10.70
CA GLU A 206 -2.48 -1.71 11.06
C GLU A 206 -1.15 -2.13 11.70
N PRO A 207 -1.12 -2.61 12.96
CA PRO A 207 0.13 -3.02 13.61
C PRO A 207 0.94 -4.04 12.80
N ALA A 208 0.26 -4.95 12.09
CA ALA A 208 0.88 -5.96 11.24
C ALA A 208 1.49 -5.40 9.94
N ASN A 209 1.12 -4.18 9.50
CA ASN A 209 1.65 -3.55 8.28
C ASN A 209 3.08 -3.02 8.49
N LEU A 210 3.98 -3.92 8.86
CA LEU A 210 5.38 -3.61 9.09
C LEU A 210 6.13 -3.38 7.76
N LYS A 211 7.24 -2.64 7.85
CA LYS A 211 8.16 -2.43 6.72
C LYS A 211 9.36 -3.35 6.91
N VAL A 212 9.61 -4.22 5.95
CA VAL A 212 10.82 -5.06 5.93
C VAL A 212 12.04 -4.18 5.62
N THR A 213 12.82 -3.85 6.64
CA THR A 213 13.96 -2.91 6.56
C THR A 213 15.24 -3.44 7.16
N LEU A 214 15.16 -4.08 8.30
CA LEU A 214 16.29 -4.60 9.06
C LEU A 214 16.40 -6.11 8.91
N PRO A 215 17.61 -6.69 9.10
CA PRO A 215 17.73 -8.14 9.25
C PRO A 215 16.85 -8.63 10.40
N GLY A 216 16.02 -9.64 10.11
CA GLY A 216 15.03 -10.19 11.04
C GLY A 216 13.60 -9.74 10.75
N ASP A 217 13.37 -8.54 10.17
CA ASP A 217 12.02 -8.12 9.75
C ASP A 217 11.43 -9.08 8.72
N GLU A 218 12.28 -9.63 7.84
CA GLU A 218 11.87 -10.60 6.82
C GLU A 218 11.34 -11.89 7.44
N GLN A 219 11.96 -12.39 8.49
CA GLN A 219 11.52 -13.62 9.16
C GLN A 219 10.12 -13.44 9.76
N LEU A 220 9.88 -12.30 10.43
CA LEU A 220 8.57 -11.98 10.97
C LEU A 220 7.54 -11.79 9.86
N ALA A 221 7.88 -11.03 8.81
CA ALA A 221 6.98 -10.84 7.66
C ALA A 221 6.65 -12.18 7.00
N PHE A 222 7.62 -13.07 6.83
CA PHE A 222 7.46 -14.36 6.21
C PHE A 222 6.52 -15.25 7.05
N ALA A 223 6.73 -15.35 8.36
CA ALA A 223 5.85 -16.13 9.23
C ALA A 223 4.38 -15.64 9.17
N LEU A 224 4.17 -14.32 9.15
CA LEU A 224 2.84 -13.74 9.06
C LEU A 224 2.19 -13.93 7.67
N LEU A 225 2.98 -13.83 6.59
CA LEU A 225 2.49 -14.07 5.23
C LEU A 225 2.15 -15.53 4.99
N GLU A 226 2.97 -16.46 5.47
CA GLU A 226 2.66 -17.88 5.39
C GLU A 226 1.39 -18.24 6.18
N ALA A 227 1.20 -17.65 7.36
CA ALA A 227 -0.04 -17.81 8.11
C ALA A 227 -1.25 -17.28 7.33
N ARG A 228 -1.10 -16.10 6.68
CA ARG A 228 -2.15 -15.53 5.80
C ARG A 228 -2.42 -16.42 4.60
N ALA A 229 -1.39 -16.95 3.93
CA ALA A 229 -1.55 -17.85 2.79
C ALA A 229 -2.37 -19.10 3.19
N ARG A 230 -1.99 -19.75 4.29
CA ARG A 230 -2.70 -20.92 4.81
C ARG A 230 -4.16 -20.62 5.15
N ALA A 231 -4.46 -19.44 5.70
CA ALA A 231 -5.84 -19.03 5.99
C ALA A 231 -6.67 -18.87 4.71
N LEU A 232 -6.12 -18.23 3.67
CA LEU A 232 -6.79 -18.06 2.38
C LEU A 232 -7.05 -19.42 1.68
N ASP A 233 -6.10 -20.34 1.74
CA ASP A 233 -6.27 -21.68 1.17
C ASP A 233 -7.35 -22.47 1.91
N ALA A 234 -7.44 -22.32 3.24
CA ALA A 234 -8.47 -22.97 4.05
C ALA A 234 -9.87 -22.41 3.75
N GLU A 235 -10.01 -21.09 3.60
CA GLU A 235 -11.28 -20.44 3.22
C GLU A 235 -11.74 -20.88 1.84
N SER A 236 -10.85 -20.87 0.85
CA SER A 236 -11.14 -21.33 -0.53
C SER A 236 -11.58 -22.80 -0.55
N THR A 237 -10.96 -23.65 0.27
CA THR A 237 -11.32 -25.07 0.37
C THR A 237 -12.69 -25.27 1.02
N LEU A 238 -13.04 -24.42 2.00
CA LEU A 238 -14.33 -24.46 2.67
C LEU A 238 -15.46 -24.01 1.74
N GLU A 239 -15.27 -22.90 1.01
CA GLU A 239 -16.24 -22.41 0.01
C GLU A 239 -16.50 -23.44 -1.09
N ALA A 240 -15.45 -24.12 -1.57
CA ALA A 240 -15.58 -25.18 -2.58
C ALA A 240 -16.34 -26.42 -2.08
N ARG A 241 -16.50 -26.59 -0.76
CA ARG A 241 -17.21 -27.72 -0.13
C ARG A 241 -18.66 -27.41 0.23
N LEU A 242 -19.07 -26.13 0.23
CA LEU A 242 -20.47 -25.78 0.46
C LEU A 242 -21.28 -26.19 -0.79
N PRO A 243 -22.34 -27.04 -0.65
CA PRO A 243 -23.20 -27.34 -1.76
C PRO A 243 -23.88 -26.06 -2.22
N GLY A 244 -23.77 -25.76 -3.52
CA GLY A 244 -24.51 -24.66 -4.12
C GLY A 244 -25.98 -24.76 -3.72
N ASP A 245 -26.56 -23.63 -3.31
CA ASP A 245 -27.98 -23.51 -2.99
C ASP A 245 -28.80 -23.98 -4.20
N THR A 246 -29.16 -25.28 -4.18
CA THR A 246 -30.11 -25.83 -5.14
C THR A 246 -31.46 -25.25 -4.77
N GLY A 247 -31.82 -24.14 -5.41
CA GLY A 247 -33.12 -23.49 -5.28
C GLY A 247 -34.23 -24.53 -5.34
N VAL A 248 -34.81 -24.82 -4.18
CA VAL A 248 -36.03 -25.58 -4.07
C VAL A 248 -37.13 -24.72 -4.70
N GLY A 249 -37.46 -25.05 -5.93
CA GLY A 249 -38.59 -24.47 -6.65
C GLY A 249 -39.87 -24.70 -5.84
N MET A 250 -40.40 -23.64 -5.23
CA MET A 250 -41.77 -23.63 -4.71
C MET A 250 -42.71 -23.70 -5.92
N SER A 251 -43.28 -24.86 -6.16
CA SER A 251 -44.42 -25.08 -7.06
C SER A 251 -45.66 -24.35 -6.45
N PRO A 252 -46.35 -23.50 -7.19
CA PRO A 252 -47.60 -22.92 -6.68
C PRO A 252 -48.72 -23.95 -6.66
N ALA A 253 -49.12 -24.37 -5.44
CA ALA A 253 -50.28 -25.25 -5.24
C ALA A 253 -51.57 -24.55 -5.75
N GLY A 254 -52.33 -25.32 -6.53
CA GLY A 254 -53.51 -24.92 -7.26
C GLY A 254 -54.62 -24.34 -6.40
N ARG A 255 -55.26 -23.34 -6.95
CA ARG A 255 -56.59 -22.87 -6.54
C ARG A 255 -57.62 -23.97 -6.81
N ARG A 256 -58.41 -24.30 -5.80
CA ARG A 256 -59.73 -24.91 -5.97
C ARG A 256 -60.77 -23.92 -5.48
N GLU A 257 -61.64 -23.50 -6.40
CA GLU A 257 -62.97 -23.00 -6.16
C GLU A 257 -63.96 -24.20 -6.20
N PRO A 258 -65.16 -24.10 -5.65
CA PRO A 258 -66.12 -23.00 -5.61
C PRO A 258 -66.43 -22.47 -4.23
#